data_1bb4d38ccf896a4f4c86ee10e4090aee
#
_entry.id   1bb4d38ccf896a4f4c86ee10e4090aee
#
_cell.length_a   1.000
_cell.length_b   1.000
_cell.length_c   1.000
_cell.angle_alpha   90.00
_cell.angle_beta   90.00
_cell.angle_gamma   90.00
#
_symmetry.space_group_name_H-M   'P 1'
#
loop_
_entity.id
_entity.type
_entity.pdbx_description
1 polymer ?
#
loop_
_entity_poly.entity_id
_entity_poly.type
_entity_poly.pdbx_seq_one_letter_code
_entity_poly.pdbx_strand_id
1 'polypeptide(L)'
;MPVSCSTSTLTGQEGSVYFQPAGTEFCLLDFTDFPAGTSITVPTANDYRVGDAIVFSEEGTANIDSALTAGTTYYVVARTTTSIDVSATSGGTAITLNGDGGTGSADTPGAANHIAVDMAEYAVVCQVSEFSVEITREELDVTTLPCSTANIGSKYAAFRTIQAGYASGTGTMTVYFTDSQTSLANRLMGNVLLRSQEGAAVKLYVNTVSDGAGGVDDANSLYIESEVSINSMSVSVNPDDPTSAELSFTVINPTSIFGNDIT
;
A
#
# COMPACT_ATOMS: atom_id res chain seq x y z
N MET A 1 -25.89 -30.13 10.18
CA MET A 1 -24.52 -30.57 10.46
C MET A 1 -24.04 -29.75 11.64
N PRO A 2 -23.40 -30.31 12.65
CA PRO A 2 -22.80 -29.50 13.70
C PRO A 2 -21.66 -28.68 13.09
N VAL A 3 -21.68 -27.36 13.31
CA VAL A 3 -20.59 -26.46 12.95
C VAL A 3 -19.42 -26.82 13.88
N SER A 4 -18.36 -27.38 13.32
CA SER A 4 -17.11 -27.58 14.05
C SER A 4 -16.47 -26.23 14.27
N CYS A 5 -16.45 -25.75 15.50
CA CYS A 5 -15.64 -24.58 15.83
C CYS A 5 -14.16 -24.98 15.77
N SER A 6 -13.39 -24.34 14.90
CA SER A 6 -11.94 -24.45 14.95
C SER A 6 -11.45 -23.93 16.30
N THR A 7 -10.66 -24.72 17.01
CA THR A 7 -10.14 -24.39 18.33
C THR A 7 -8.71 -23.85 18.28
N SER A 8 -8.13 -23.65 17.07
CA SER A 8 -6.80 -23.06 16.94
C SER A 8 -6.89 -21.55 17.13
N THR A 9 -6.20 -21.04 18.13
CA THR A 9 -5.98 -19.62 18.35
C THR A 9 -4.72 -19.20 17.54
N LEU A 10 -4.84 -18.14 16.76
CA LEU A 10 -3.70 -17.57 16.05
C LEU A 10 -2.76 -16.89 17.04
N THR A 11 -1.46 -17.01 16.80
CA THR A 11 -0.42 -16.31 17.56
C THR A 11 0.15 -15.19 16.72
N GLY A 12 0.59 -14.09 17.33
CA GLY A 12 1.19 -12.96 16.61
C GLY A 12 2.50 -13.28 15.86
N GLN A 13 3.01 -14.51 15.98
CA GLN A 13 4.21 -14.97 15.26
C GLN A 13 3.98 -15.18 13.76
N GLU A 14 2.71 -15.29 13.34
CA GLU A 14 2.31 -15.49 11.94
C GLU A 14 1.93 -14.18 11.26
N GLY A 15 2.04 -13.05 11.97
CA GLY A 15 1.76 -11.73 11.46
C GLY A 15 2.89 -11.17 10.59
N SER A 16 2.53 -10.42 9.56
CA SER A 16 3.48 -9.67 8.73
C SER A 16 2.87 -8.38 8.22
N VAL A 17 3.72 -7.41 7.89
CA VAL A 17 3.32 -6.13 7.34
C VAL A 17 3.95 -5.95 5.97
N TYR A 18 3.12 -5.63 5.00
CA TYR A 18 3.54 -5.24 3.66
C TYR A 18 3.14 -3.79 3.44
N PHE A 19 3.98 -3.04 2.76
CA PHE A 19 3.80 -1.62 2.53
C PHE A 19 4.11 -1.24 1.09
N GLN A 20 3.26 -0.39 0.52
CA GLN A 20 3.46 0.28 -0.75
C GLN A 20 3.63 1.77 -0.47
N PRO A 21 4.80 2.38 -0.79
CA PRO A 21 5.04 3.79 -0.52
C PRO A 21 4.19 4.70 -1.39
N ALA A 22 3.76 5.84 -0.83
CA ALA A 22 3.08 6.89 -1.58
C ALA A 22 3.98 7.52 -2.65
N GLY A 23 3.37 7.95 -3.74
CA GLY A 23 4.01 8.73 -4.79
C GLY A 23 4.87 7.92 -5.77
N THR A 24 4.83 6.59 -5.68
CA THR A 24 5.58 5.71 -6.58
C THR A 24 4.72 4.78 -7.42
N GLU A 25 3.42 4.72 -7.14
CA GLU A 25 2.53 3.77 -7.81
C GLU A 25 2.13 4.19 -9.22
N PHE A 26 2.35 5.45 -9.58
CA PHE A 26 1.95 5.90 -10.90
C PHE A 26 2.85 7.00 -11.45
N CYS A 27 3.43 6.76 -12.63
CA CYS A 27 4.20 7.74 -13.37
C CYS A 27 3.92 7.54 -14.86
N LEU A 28 3.54 8.60 -15.55
CA LEU A 28 3.34 8.57 -17.00
C LEU A 28 4.65 8.91 -17.71
N LEU A 29 5.05 8.06 -18.65
CA LEU A 29 6.23 8.23 -19.48
C LEU A 29 5.83 8.25 -20.95
N ASP A 30 6.62 8.89 -21.77
CA ASP A 30 6.54 8.77 -23.22
C ASP A 30 7.72 7.94 -23.77
N PHE A 31 7.72 7.67 -25.07
CA PHE A 31 8.80 6.89 -25.69
C PHE A 31 10.16 7.61 -25.64
N THR A 32 10.20 8.93 -25.52
CA THR A 32 11.43 9.73 -25.42
C THR A 32 12.09 9.60 -24.04
N ASP A 33 11.35 9.07 -23.07
CA ASP A 33 11.87 8.79 -21.73
C ASP A 33 12.74 7.53 -21.67
N PHE A 34 12.81 6.77 -22.77
CA PHE A 34 13.64 5.57 -22.93
C PHE A 34 14.80 5.83 -23.95
N PRO A 35 15.75 6.73 -23.66
CA PRO A 35 16.87 6.95 -24.54
C PRO A 35 17.78 5.72 -24.59
N ALA A 36 18.53 5.55 -25.70
CA ALA A 36 19.56 4.52 -25.73
C ALA A 36 20.57 4.70 -24.60
N GLY A 37 20.81 3.65 -23.83
CA GLY A 37 21.64 3.68 -22.61
C GLY A 37 21.06 2.85 -21.50
N THR A 38 21.29 3.20 -20.24
CA THR A 38 20.75 2.45 -19.09
C THR A 38 19.66 3.20 -18.33
N SER A 39 19.51 4.49 -18.59
CA SER A 39 18.69 5.38 -17.76
C SER A 39 17.34 5.68 -18.42
N ILE A 40 16.27 5.50 -17.68
CA ILE A 40 14.90 5.87 -18.03
C ILE A 40 14.64 7.23 -17.39
N THR A 41 14.17 8.20 -18.18
CA THR A 41 13.79 9.52 -17.69
C THR A 41 12.48 9.42 -16.93
N VAL A 42 12.43 10.00 -15.73
CA VAL A 42 11.22 10.04 -14.89
C VAL A 42 10.98 11.46 -14.40
N PRO A 43 9.74 11.82 -14.01
CA PRO A 43 9.45 13.15 -13.49
C PRO A 43 10.33 13.50 -12.30
N THR A 44 10.70 14.79 -12.20
CA THR A 44 11.60 15.30 -11.15
C THR A 44 11.07 15.10 -9.73
N ALA A 45 9.76 14.94 -9.58
CA ALA A 45 9.11 14.72 -8.28
C ALA A 45 8.98 13.23 -7.92
N ASN A 46 9.63 12.34 -8.68
CA ASN A 46 9.54 10.89 -8.39
C ASN A 46 10.14 10.53 -7.04
N ASP A 47 9.55 9.54 -6.41
CA ASP A 47 9.99 9.01 -5.11
C ASP A 47 10.57 7.59 -5.20
N TYR A 48 10.94 7.12 -6.40
CA TYR A 48 11.59 5.82 -6.59
C TYR A 48 12.91 5.75 -5.84
N ARG A 49 13.23 4.56 -5.34
CA ARG A 49 14.47 4.27 -4.62
C ARG A 49 15.14 3.02 -5.17
N VAL A 50 16.42 2.91 -4.95
CA VAL A 50 17.15 1.68 -5.28
C VAL A 50 16.58 0.52 -4.48
N GLY A 51 16.22 -0.55 -5.18
CA GLY A 51 15.56 -1.73 -4.63
C GLY A 51 14.06 -1.78 -4.85
N ASP A 52 13.41 -0.69 -5.28
CA ASP A 52 11.98 -0.70 -5.60
C ASP A 52 11.70 -1.66 -6.76
N ALA A 53 10.64 -2.44 -6.60
CA ALA A 53 10.09 -3.28 -7.66
C ALA A 53 9.04 -2.49 -8.43
N ILE A 54 9.17 -2.41 -9.75
CA ILE A 54 8.29 -1.65 -10.63
C ILE A 54 7.85 -2.48 -11.82
N VAL A 55 6.70 -2.11 -12.38
CA VAL A 55 6.15 -2.71 -13.62
C VAL A 55 5.85 -1.59 -14.59
N PHE A 56 6.16 -1.83 -15.84
CA PHE A 56 5.75 -0.96 -16.94
C PHE A 56 4.46 -1.52 -17.56
N SER A 57 3.50 -0.65 -17.83
CA SER A 57 2.29 -0.97 -18.59
C SER A 57 2.19 -0.07 -19.82
N GLU A 58 1.63 -0.62 -20.89
CA GLU A 58 1.44 0.05 -22.18
C GLU A 58 -0.05 0.31 -22.38
N GLU A 59 -0.41 1.53 -22.75
CA GLU A 59 -1.76 1.87 -23.12
C GLU A 59 -1.87 2.37 -24.55
N GLY A 60 -2.92 1.90 -25.22
CA GLY A 60 -3.20 2.25 -26.61
C GLY A 60 -2.20 1.62 -27.59
N THR A 61 -1.44 2.45 -28.30
CA THR A 61 -0.40 2.05 -29.27
C THR A 61 1.02 2.37 -28.78
N ALA A 62 1.14 2.75 -27.50
CA ALA A 62 2.45 2.97 -26.89
C ALA A 62 3.19 1.62 -26.75
N ASN A 63 4.48 1.63 -27.02
CA ASN A 63 5.35 0.49 -26.75
C ASN A 63 6.56 0.98 -25.97
N ILE A 64 6.90 0.28 -24.91
CA ILE A 64 8.17 0.50 -24.21
C ILE A 64 9.35 0.10 -25.08
N ASP A 65 10.56 0.46 -24.64
CA ASP A 65 11.79 0.01 -25.29
C ASP A 65 11.84 -1.51 -25.42
N SER A 66 12.30 -2.03 -26.58
CA SER A 66 12.33 -3.47 -26.89
C SER A 66 13.23 -4.30 -25.95
N ALA A 67 14.08 -3.65 -25.15
CA ALA A 67 14.86 -4.31 -24.10
C ALA A 67 14.04 -4.62 -22.85
N LEU A 68 12.81 -4.09 -22.75
CA LEU A 68 11.89 -4.29 -21.63
C LEU A 68 10.65 -5.06 -22.11
N THR A 69 9.88 -5.58 -21.19
CA THR A 69 8.62 -6.29 -21.46
C THR A 69 7.54 -5.76 -20.52
N ALA A 70 6.44 -5.25 -21.05
CA ALA A 70 5.30 -4.79 -20.26
C ALA A 70 4.76 -5.91 -19.37
N GLY A 71 4.29 -5.54 -18.18
CA GLY A 71 3.79 -6.49 -17.18
C GLY A 71 4.89 -7.32 -16.48
N THR A 72 6.16 -7.07 -16.76
CA THR A 72 7.27 -7.75 -16.10
C THR A 72 7.82 -6.89 -14.98
N THR A 73 8.08 -7.50 -13.82
CA THR A 73 8.69 -6.82 -12.67
C THR A 73 10.17 -6.55 -12.94
N TYR A 74 10.56 -5.30 -12.73
CA TYR A 74 11.95 -4.82 -12.76
C TYR A 74 12.31 -4.18 -11.44
N TYR A 75 13.59 -4.08 -11.15
CA TYR A 75 14.09 -3.50 -9.90
C TYR A 75 14.93 -2.27 -10.19
N VAL A 76 14.68 -1.18 -9.49
CA VAL A 76 15.48 0.04 -9.56
C VAL A 76 16.86 -0.23 -8.98
N VAL A 77 17.93 -0.08 -9.77
CA VAL A 77 19.32 -0.35 -9.36
C VAL A 77 20.16 0.91 -9.25
N ALA A 78 19.78 1.99 -9.92
CA ALA A 78 20.35 3.31 -9.73
C ALA A 78 19.28 4.39 -9.92
N ARG A 79 19.49 5.56 -9.33
CA ARG A 79 18.55 6.68 -9.36
C ARG A 79 19.26 8.01 -9.36
N THR A 80 18.70 8.96 -10.10
CA THR A 80 18.97 10.41 -9.99
C THR A 80 17.65 11.13 -9.69
N THR A 81 17.68 12.47 -9.66
CA THR A 81 16.44 13.27 -9.51
C THR A 81 15.52 13.18 -10.72
N THR A 82 16.02 12.79 -11.88
CA THR A 82 15.29 12.79 -13.16
C THR A 82 15.37 11.47 -13.91
N SER A 83 16.03 10.46 -13.37
CA SER A 83 16.16 9.16 -14.04
C SER A 83 16.28 8.00 -13.05
N ILE A 84 15.91 6.81 -13.55
CA ILE A 84 16.14 5.54 -12.89
C ILE A 84 16.81 4.56 -13.85
N ASP A 85 17.64 3.67 -13.34
CA ASP A 85 18.14 2.51 -14.05
C ASP A 85 17.48 1.26 -13.47
N VAL A 86 17.09 0.33 -14.33
CA VAL A 86 16.36 -0.87 -13.91
C VAL A 86 17.09 -2.15 -14.28
N SER A 87 16.83 -3.21 -13.54
CA SER A 87 17.37 -4.56 -13.76
C SER A 87 16.26 -5.60 -13.66
N ALA A 88 16.43 -6.73 -14.33
CA ALA A 88 15.52 -7.87 -14.21
C ALA A 88 15.61 -8.61 -12.86
N THR A 89 16.64 -8.34 -12.07
CA THR A 89 16.82 -8.96 -10.74
C THR A 89 17.23 -7.90 -9.72
N SER A 90 16.78 -8.08 -8.49
CA SER A 90 17.14 -7.17 -7.39
C SER A 90 18.66 -7.08 -7.23
N GLY A 91 19.19 -5.84 -7.26
CA GLY A 91 20.64 -5.59 -7.20
C GLY A 91 21.45 -6.08 -8.41
N GLY A 92 20.78 -6.44 -9.50
CA GLY A 92 21.44 -6.90 -10.73
C GLY A 92 22.07 -5.77 -11.56
N THR A 93 22.57 -6.12 -12.75
CA THR A 93 23.13 -5.14 -13.68
C THR A 93 22.00 -4.38 -14.39
N ALA A 94 22.15 -3.07 -14.57
CA ALA A 94 21.20 -2.25 -15.32
C ALA A 94 21.02 -2.77 -16.74
N ILE A 95 19.78 -2.80 -17.20
CA ILE A 95 19.42 -3.18 -18.57
C ILE A 95 19.84 -2.04 -19.52
N THR A 96 20.44 -2.42 -20.64
CA THR A 96 20.76 -1.47 -21.71
C THR A 96 19.56 -1.32 -22.63
N LEU A 97 19.03 -0.12 -22.71
CA LEU A 97 17.91 0.25 -23.58
C LEU A 97 18.41 0.50 -25.01
N ASN A 98 17.60 0.18 -25.98
CA ASN A 98 17.89 0.35 -27.41
C ASN A 98 17.53 1.76 -27.93
N GLY A 99 16.68 2.49 -27.23
CA GLY A 99 16.15 3.77 -27.67
C GLY A 99 15.16 3.65 -28.82
N ASP A 100 14.49 2.50 -28.91
CA ASP A 100 13.55 2.13 -29.99
C ASP A 100 12.10 2.07 -29.52
N GLY A 101 11.79 2.59 -28.33
CA GLY A 101 10.42 2.70 -27.84
C GLY A 101 9.50 3.30 -28.91
N GLY A 102 8.33 2.73 -29.04
CA GLY A 102 7.39 3.06 -30.12
C GLY A 102 6.53 4.28 -29.79
N THR A 103 5.68 4.64 -30.73
CA THR A 103 4.83 5.82 -30.79
C THR A 103 3.98 6.05 -29.54
N GLY A 104 4.53 6.68 -28.52
CA GLY A 104 3.77 7.25 -27.41
C GLY A 104 3.63 8.75 -27.61
N SER A 105 2.48 9.30 -27.27
CA SER A 105 2.31 10.75 -27.14
C SER A 105 2.21 11.07 -25.67
N ALA A 106 3.03 12.03 -25.26
CA ALA A 106 3.30 12.37 -23.87
C ALA A 106 2.10 12.82 -23.02
N ASP A 107 2.29 12.64 -21.72
CA ASP A 107 2.05 13.62 -20.65
C ASP A 107 0.64 14.10 -20.32
N THR A 108 -0.42 13.61 -20.93
CA THR A 108 -1.76 14.02 -20.51
C THR A 108 -2.46 12.84 -19.87
N PRO A 109 -2.78 12.89 -18.57
CA PRO A 109 -3.65 11.88 -17.96
C PRO A 109 -4.92 11.73 -18.78
N GLY A 110 -5.18 10.51 -19.30
CA GLY A 110 -6.26 10.25 -20.23
C GLY A 110 -5.93 10.37 -21.72
N ALA A 111 -4.67 10.64 -22.08
CA ALA A 111 -4.21 10.46 -23.46
C ALA A 111 -4.22 8.96 -23.84
N ALA A 112 -4.69 8.67 -25.05
CA ALA A 112 -4.94 7.29 -25.49
C ALA A 112 -3.67 6.43 -25.68
N ASN A 113 -2.49 6.99 -25.53
CA ASN A 113 -1.22 6.31 -25.79
C ASN A 113 -0.15 6.80 -24.82
N HIS A 114 0.09 6.07 -23.75
CA HIS A 114 1.13 6.38 -22.80
C HIS A 114 1.72 5.11 -22.18
N ILE A 115 2.87 5.24 -21.54
CA ILE A 115 3.51 4.21 -20.76
C ILE A 115 3.37 4.59 -19.32
N ALA A 116 2.79 3.71 -18.51
CA ALA A 116 2.70 3.89 -17.07
C ALA A 116 3.76 3.06 -16.36
N VAL A 117 4.33 3.62 -15.31
CA VAL A 117 5.21 2.92 -14.36
C VAL A 117 4.51 2.88 -13.02
N ASP A 118 4.40 1.71 -12.46
CA ASP A 118 3.73 1.47 -11.19
C ASP A 118 4.63 0.63 -10.27
N MET A 119 4.37 0.68 -8.96
CA MET A 119 4.98 -0.28 -8.04
C MET A 119 4.44 -1.67 -8.33
N ALA A 120 5.35 -2.62 -8.53
CA ALA A 120 4.99 -3.99 -8.91
C ALA A 120 4.15 -4.68 -7.85
N GLU A 121 4.47 -4.48 -6.58
CA GLU A 121 3.87 -5.19 -5.48
C GLU A 121 4.11 -4.48 -4.14
N TYR A 122 3.30 -4.84 -3.14
CA TYR A 122 3.61 -4.58 -1.75
C TYR A 122 4.90 -5.28 -1.35
N ALA A 123 5.79 -4.58 -0.66
CA ALA A 123 7.02 -5.16 -0.15
C ALA A 123 6.95 -5.37 1.36
N VAL A 124 7.47 -6.50 1.84
CA VAL A 124 7.45 -6.84 3.27
C VAL A 124 8.31 -5.89 4.09
N VAL A 125 7.78 -5.42 5.20
CA VAL A 125 8.50 -4.62 6.19
C VAL A 125 8.98 -5.53 7.32
N CYS A 126 10.20 -6.04 7.19
CA CYS A 126 10.75 -7.02 8.13
C CYS A 126 11.03 -6.48 9.54
N GLN A 127 11.06 -5.16 9.72
CA GLN A 127 11.42 -4.50 10.97
C GLN A 127 10.22 -4.12 11.85
N VAL A 128 9.01 -4.52 11.49
CA VAL A 128 7.83 -4.31 12.34
C VAL A 128 7.82 -5.34 13.46
N SER A 129 7.72 -4.87 14.71
CA SER A 129 7.63 -5.73 15.88
C SER A 129 6.19 -6.04 16.29
N GLU A 130 5.31 -5.07 16.11
CA GLU A 130 3.88 -5.19 16.43
C GLU A 130 3.07 -4.19 15.61
N PHE A 131 1.81 -4.52 15.38
CA PHE A 131 0.83 -3.59 14.83
C PHE A 131 -0.55 -3.83 15.47
N SER A 132 -1.37 -2.80 15.46
CA SER A 132 -2.78 -2.88 15.85
C SER A 132 -3.64 -2.07 14.89
N VAL A 133 -4.88 -2.52 14.67
CA VAL A 133 -5.89 -1.78 13.90
C VAL A 133 -7.20 -1.81 14.66
N GLU A 134 -7.82 -0.66 14.79
CA GLU A 134 -9.15 -0.50 15.37
C GLU A 134 -10.07 0.08 14.29
N ILE A 135 -11.17 -0.63 14.02
CA ILE A 135 -12.20 -0.18 13.09
C ILE A 135 -13.45 0.09 13.90
N THR A 136 -13.93 1.33 13.85
CA THR A 136 -15.11 1.79 14.56
C THR A 136 -16.18 2.24 13.58
N ARG A 137 -17.43 2.17 13.99
CA ARG A 137 -18.58 2.65 13.24
C ARG A 137 -19.40 3.59 14.08
N GLU A 138 -19.73 4.74 13.54
CA GLU A 138 -20.64 5.65 14.19
C GLU A 138 -22.06 5.10 14.25
N GLU A 139 -22.75 5.39 15.35
CA GLU A 139 -24.17 5.13 15.52
C GLU A 139 -24.92 6.47 15.46
N LEU A 140 -25.80 6.60 14.47
CA LEU A 140 -26.66 7.77 14.33
C LEU A 140 -27.99 7.51 15.01
N ASP A 141 -28.33 8.31 16.03
CA ASP A 141 -29.65 8.27 16.64
C ASP A 141 -30.65 8.99 15.71
N VAL A 142 -31.49 8.21 15.05
CA VAL A 142 -32.55 8.68 14.16
C VAL A 142 -33.93 8.53 14.80
N THR A 143 -33.99 8.52 16.12
CA THR A 143 -35.24 8.41 16.86
C THR A 143 -36.09 9.64 16.58
N THR A 144 -37.24 9.43 15.94
CA THR A 144 -38.23 10.48 15.71
C THR A 144 -39.32 10.46 16.78
N LEU A 145 -39.89 11.62 17.06
CA LEU A 145 -41.07 11.69 17.91
C LEU A 145 -42.22 10.93 17.22
N PRO A 146 -42.97 10.09 17.95
CA PRO A 146 -44.06 9.34 17.37
C PRO A 146 -45.13 10.27 16.79
N CYS A 147 -45.39 10.15 15.49
CA CYS A 147 -46.43 10.88 14.81
C CYS A 147 -47.86 10.37 15.09
N SER A 148 -47.99 9.31 15.89
CA SER A 148 -49.26 8.65 16.22
C SER A 148 -49.59 8.82 17.68
N THR A 149 -50.83 9.21 17.95
CA THR A 149 -51.40 9.28 19.30
C THR A 149 -51.49 7.92 20.00
N ALA A 150 -51.29 6.81 19.29
CA ALA A 150 -51.31 5.46 19.83
C ALA A 150 -50.19 5.20 20.85
N ASN A 151 -49.13 6.00 20.80
CA ASN A 151 -47.97 5.86 21.72
C ASN A 151 -47.98 6.89 22.87
N ILE A 152 -48.96 7.78 22.91
CA ILE A 152 -49.10 8.75 24.00
C ILE A 152 -49.66 8.01 25.22
N GLY A 153 -48.87 7.98 26.29
CA GLY A 153 -49.23 7.31 27.54
C GLY A 153 -48.84 5.82 27.60
N SER A 154 -48.02 5.35 26.72
CA SER A 154 -47.43 4.01 26.83
C SER A 154 -46.65 3.88 28.13
N LYS A 155 -46.87 2.76 28.87
CA LYS A 155 -46.13 2.43 30.08
C LYS A 155 -44.68 1.98 29.81
N TYR A 156 -44.32 1.79 28.56
CA TYR A 156 -43.00 1.32 28.13
C TYR A 156 -42.20 2.45 27.57
N ALA A 157 -40.91 2.50 27.94
CA ALA A 157 -39.97 3.44 27.34
C ALA A 157 -39.84 3.16 25.82
N ALA A 158 -39.86 4.22 25.01
CA ALA A 158 -39.60 4.09 23.59
C ALA A 158 -38.15 3.63 23.37
N PHE A 159 -37.98 2.65 22.51
CA PHE A 159 -36.63 2.25 22.08
C PHE A 159 -36.06 3.31 21.12
N ARG A 160 -34.76 3.58 21.24
CA ARG A 160 -34.05 4.39 20.27
C ARG A 160 -33.94 3.66 18.93
N THR A 161 -34.14 4.40 17.87
CA THR A 161 -33.84 3.92 16.53
C THR A 161 -32.46 4.38 16.15
N ILE A 162 -31.55 3.43 16.01
CA ILE A 162 -30.15 3.67 15.65
C ILE A 162 -29.94 3.26 14.21
N GLN A 163 -29.34 4.16 13.42
CA GLN A 163 -28.89 3.85 12.07
C GLN A 163 -27.34 3.81 12.09
N ALA A 164 -26.80 2.89 11.34
CA ALA A 164 -25.37 2.79 11.16
C ALA A 164 -24.82 3.98 10.36
N GLY A 165 -23.87 4.69 10.93
CA GLY A 165 -23.13 5.78 10.31
C GLY A 165 -21.88 5.31 9.57
N TYR A 166 -20.94 6.23 9.36
CA TYR A 166 -19.67 5.96 8.70
C TYR A 166 -18.77 5.08 9.55
N ALA A 167 -17.99 4.23 8.89
CA ALA A 167 -16.90 3.51 9.52
C ALA A 167 -15.62 4.34 9.42
N SER A 168 -14.77 4.28 10.43
CA SER A 168 -13.43 4.84 10.45
C SER A 168 -12.46 3.81 11.03
N GLY A 169 -11.21 3.82 10.53
CA GLY A 169 -10.17 2.94 11.00
C GLY A 169 -8.93 3.73 11.40
N THR A 170 -8.33 3.35 12.50
CA THR A 170 -7.03 3.85 12.94
C THR A 170 -6.15 2.69 13.36
N GLY A 171 -4.85 2.86 13.24
CA GLY A 171 -3.92 1.83 13.69
C GLY A 171 -2.61 2.40 14.16
N THR A 172 -1.86 1.56 14.83
CA THR A 172 -0.48 1.84 15.24
C THR A 172 0.42 0.69 14.85
N MET A 173 1.69 0.99 14.60
CA MET A 173 2.72 -0.02 14.41
C MET A 173 4.04 0.44 15.01
N THR A 174 4.81 -0.50 15.55
CA THR A 174 6.15 -0.26 16.05
C THR A 174 7.19 -0.82 15.08
N VAL A 175 8.08 0.05 14.62
CA VAL A 175 9.09 -0.26 13.62
C VAL A 175 10.48 0.00 14.19
N TYR A 176 11.41 -0.94 14.02
CA TYR A 176 12.80 -0.75 14.40
C TYR A 176 13.60 -0.03 13.31
N PHE A 177 14.46 0.90 13.71
CA PHE A 177 15.39 1.55 12.80
C PHE A 177 16.48 0.61 12.33
N THR A 178 16.89 0.78 11.08
CA THR A 178 18.03 0.10 10.50
C THR A 178 19.08 1.10 10.05
N ASP A 179 20.31 0.70 9.88
CA ASP A 179 21.40 1.51 9.33
C ASP A 179 21.25 1.76 7.81
N SER A 180 20.38 1.01 7.15
CA SER A 180 20.11 1.17 5.73
C SER A 180 19.12 2.31 5.48
N GLN A 181 19.58 3.37 4.84
CA GLN A 181 18.72 4.50 4.43
C GLN A 181 17.67 4.12 3.37
N THR A 182 17.89 3.01 2.67
CA THR A 182 16.99 2.51 1.62
C THR A 182 16.02 1.47 2.14
N SER A 183 16.03 1.16 3.44
CA SER A 183 15.10 0.17 4.00
C SER A 183 13.66 0.67 3.88
N LEU A 184 12.76 -0.25 3.58
CA LEU A 184 11.32 0.04 3.49
C LEU A 184 10.76 0.55 4.82
N ALA A 185 11.30 0.07 5.95
CA ALA A 185 10.95 0.57 7.28
C ALA A 185 11.27 2.07 7.44
N ASN A 186 12.46 2.51 7.02
CA ASN A 186 12.83 3.93 7.09
C ASN A 186 12.00 4.78 6.12
N ARG A 187 11.60 4.22 4.98
CA ARG A 187 10.72 4.88 4.02
C ARG A 187 9.30 5.04 4.57
N LEU A 188 8.75 4.00 5.19
CA LEU A 188 7.45 4.04 5.87
C LEU A 188 7.42 5.16 6.92
N MET A 189 8.48 5.28 7.72
CA MET A 189 8.60 6.38 8.69
C MET A 189 8.70 7.76 8.02
N GLY A 190 9.39 7.85 6.88
CA GLY A 190 9.51 9.10 6.11
C GLY A 190 8.20 9.63 5.57
N ASN A 191 7.22 8.76 5.32
CA ASN A 191 5.92 9.14 4.76
C ASN A 191 5.10 10.08 5.66
N VAL A 192 5.39 10.13 6.97
CA VAL A 192 4.77 11.10 7.89
C VAL A 192 4.95 12.55 7.43
N LEU A 193 6.06 12.85 6.76
CA LEU A 193 6.39 14.19 6.30
C LEU A 193 5.83 14.53 4.92
N LEU A 194 5.29 13.55 4.21
CA LEU A 194 4.72 13.77 2.88
C LEU A 194 3.35 14.44 2.98
N ARG A 195 3.13 15.46 2.17
CA ARG A 195 1.82 16.13 2.08
C ARG A 195 0.77 15.30 1.38
N SER A 196 1.18 14.58 0.34
CA SER A 196 0.35 13.63 -0.38
C SER A 196 0.80 12.23 0.01
N GLN A 197 -0.13 11.43 0.46
CA GLN A 197 0.06 10.01 0.76
C GLN A 197 -0.86 9.16 -0.12
N GLU A 198 -1.29 9.74 -1.24
CA GLU A 198 -2.06 9.02 -2.25
C GLU A 198 -1.28 7.81 -2.72
N GLY A 199 -1.92 6.64 -2.72
CA GLY A 199 -1.30 5.37 -3.02
C GLY A 199 -0.45 4.74 -1.91
N ALA A 200 -0.24 5.42 -0.77
CA ALA A 200 0.34 4.74 0.38
C ALA A 200 -0.62 3.68 0.88
N ALA A 201 -0.22 2.42 0.80
CA ALA A 201 -1.09 1.32 1.16
C ALA A 201 -0.36 0.29 2.04
N VAL A 202 -1.13 -0.40 2.87
CA VAL A 202 -0.63 -1.48 3.74
C VAL A 202 -1.46 -2.73 3.59
N LYS A 203 -0.77 -3.88 3.65
CA LYS A 203 -1.37 -5.19 3.93
C LYS A 203 -0.87 -5.66 5.29
N LEU A 204 -1.78 -5.83 6.21
CA LEU A 204 -1.52 -6.23 7.59
C LEU A 204 -2.02 -7.66 7.79
N TYR A 205 -1.12 -8.63 7.74
CA TYR A 205 -1.47 -10.03 7.90
C TYR A 205 -1.54 -10.38 9.38
N VAL A 206 -2.69 -10.88 9.79
CA VAL A 206 -2.90 -11.48 11.10
C VAL A 206 -2.45 -12.94 11.09
N ASN A 207 -2.60 -13.60 9.94
CA ASN A 207 -2.11 -14.94 9.69
C ASN A 207 -1.62 -15.03 8.25
N THR A 208 -0.35 -15.39 8.07
CA THR A 208 0.30 -15.52 6.77
C THR A 208 0.43 -16.99 6.41
N VAL A 209 -0.12 -17.38 5.26
CA VAL A 209 0.03 -18.71 4.68
C VAL A 209 0.98 -18.62 3.49
N SER A 210 2.01 -19.49 3.46
CA SER A 210 2.96 -19.53 2.35
C SER A 210 2.34 -20.15 1.10
N ASP A 211 2.61 -19.58 -0.07
CA ASP A 211 2.26 -20.14 -1.38
C ASP A 211 3.16 -21.33 -1.80
N GLY A 212 4.18 -21.64 -1.00
CA GLY A 212 5.16 -22.68 -1.29
C GLY A 212 6.26 -22.28 -2.28
N ALA A 213 6.17 -21.09 -2.87
CA ALA A 213 7.16 -20.53 -3.80
C ALA A 213 8.01 -19.40 -3.17
N GLY A 214 7.75 -19.07 -1.91
CA GLY A 214 8.42 -18.00 -1.16
C GLY A 214 7.59 -16.72 -1.04
N GLY A 215 6.37 -16.71 -1.56
CA GLY A 215 5.37 -15.67 -1.43
C GLY A 215 4.30 -16.00 -0.40
N VAL A 216 3.25 -15.15 -0.37
CA VAL A 216 2.07 -15.30 0.49
C VAL A 216 0.88 -15.75 -0.34
N ASP A 217 0.17 -16.74 0.15
CA ASP A 217 -1.12 -17.17 -0.41
C ASP A 217 -2.23 -16.30 0.20
N ASP A 218 -2.61 -15.24 -0.50
CA ASP A 218 -3.64 -14.29 -0.06
C ASP A 218 -5.01 -14.96 0.10
N ALA A 219 -5.31 -15.97 -0.71
CA ALA A 219 -6.61 -16.66 -0.65
C ALA A 219 -6.82 -17.45 0.65
N ASN A 220 -5.72 -17.89 1.28
CA ASN A 220 -5.76 -18.65 2.53
C ASN A 220 -5.22 -17.85 3.74
N SER A 221 -4.74 -16.63 3.53
CA SER A 221 -4.24 -15.75 4.59
C SER A 221 -5.36 -14.85 5.13
N LEU A 222 -5.20 -14.39 6.36
CA LEU A 222 -6.10 -13.41 6.98
C LEU A 222 -5.39 -12.07 7.08
N TYR A 223 -5.85 -11.09 6.33
CA TYR A 223 -5.22 -9.76 6.27
C TYR A 223 -6.23 -8.62 6.16
N ILE A 224 -5.75 -7.43 6.43
CA ILE A 224 -6.43 -6.16 6.17
C ILE A 224 -5.60 -5.42 5.14
N GLU A 225 -6.22 -5.07 4.01
CA GLU A 225 -5.61 -4.28 2.96
C GLU A 225 -6.31 -2.94 2.86
N SER A 226 -5.55 -1.86 2.86
CA SER A 226 -6.09 -0.51 2.81
C SER A 226 -5.07 0.50 2.37
N GLU A 227 -5.55 1.54 1.68
CA GLU A 227 -4.85 2.81 1.63
C GLU A 227 -4.81 3.43 3.02
N VAL A 228 -3.69 4.06 3.35
CA VAL A 228 -3.48 4.66 4.66
C VAL A 228 -2.87 6.05 4.58
N SER A 229 -3.21 6.87 5.56
CA SER A 229 -2.50 8.11 5.86
C SER A 229 -1.72 7.94 7.14
N ILE A 230 -0.40 8.10 7.08
CA ILE A 230 0.47 8.04 8.24
C ILE A 230 0.50 9.41 8.90
N ASN A 231 -0.06 9.51 10.11
CA ASN A 231 -0.37 10.79 10.74
C ASN A 231 0.71 11.26 11.72
N SER A 232 1.35 10.34 12.39
CA SER A 232 2.36 10.68 13.40
C SER A 232 3.43 9.61 13.54
N MET A 233 4.58 10.05 14.02
CA MET A 233 5.71 9.22 14.38
C MET A 233 6.29 9.68 15.70
N SER A 234 6.49 8.76 16.62
CA SER A 234 7.21 8.98 17.88
C SER A 234 8.45 8.10 17.90
N VAL A 235 9.62 8.69 18.08
CA VAL A 235 10.91 7.97 18.08
C VAL A 235 11.39 7.79 19.50
N SER A 236 11.73 6.57 19.89
CA SER A 236 12.35 6.21 21.16
C SER A 236 13.79 5.75 20.95
N VAL A 237 14.71 6.39 21.64
CA VAL A 237 16.13 6.04 21.63
C VAL A 237 16.56 5.74 23.05
N ASN A 238 16.86 4.48 23.32
CA ASN A 238 17.36 4.01 24.63
C ASN A 238 18.67 3.24 24.40
N PRO A 239 19.73 3.50 25.16
CA PRO A 239 21.01 2.79 24.99
C PRO A 239 20.92 1.28 25.21
N ASP A 240 19.94 0.84 25.99
CA ASP A 240 19.80 -0.59 26.37
C ASP A 240 18.81 -1.35 25.48
N ASP A 241 18.07 -0.64 24.60
CA ASP A 241 17.05 -1.21 23.73
C ASP A 241 17.28 -0.82 22.26
N PRO A 242 16.81 -1.61 21.28
CA PRO A 242 16.81 -1.20 19.89
C PRO A 242 16.04 0.11 19.68
N THR A 243 16.62 1.02 18.89
CA THR A 243 15.92 2.25 18.53
C THR A 243 14.66 1.93 17.73
N SER A 244 13.52 2.41 18.18
CA SER A 244 12.22 2.16 17.58
C SER A 244 11.45 3.43 17.28
N ALA A 245 10.51 3.34 16.36
CA ALA A 245 9.50 4.35 16.11
C ALA A 245 8.11 3.72 16.24
N GLU A 246 7.23 4.41 16.93
CA GLU A 246 5.80 4.14 16.91
C GLU A 246 5.14 5.06 15.88
N LEU A 247 4.44 4.45 14.93
CA LEU A 247 3.72 5.11 13.86
C LEU A 247 2.22 4.99 14.10
N SER A 248 1.48 6.08 13.88
CA SER A 248 0.02 6.04 13.84
C SER A 248 -0.47 6.34 12.44
N PHE A 249 -1.48 5.61 11.99
CA PHE A 249 -2.07 5.77 10.67
C PHE A 249 -3.60 5.73 10.73
N THR A 250 -4.22 6.36 9.73
CA THR A 250 -5.66 6.28 9.49
C THR A 250 -5.91 5.44 8.24
N VAL A 251 -6.84 4.52 8.34
CA VAL A 251 -7.36 3.74 7.21
C VAL A 251 -8.26 4.65 6.38
N ILE A 252 -7.95 4.82 5.09
CA ILE A 252 -8.68 5.74 4.20
C ILE A 252 -9.68 4.95 3.36
N ASN A 253 -9.21 3.93 2.66
CA ASN A 253 -9.99 3.17 1.70
C ASN A 253 -9.65 1.67 1.86
N PRO A 254 -10.31 0.97 2.77
CA PRO A 254 -10.07 -0.46 2.94
C PRO A 254 -10.61 -1.22 1.72
N THR A 255 -9.77 -2.05 1.10
CA THR A 255 -10.12 -2.88 -0.06
C THR A 255 -10.47 -4.29 0.35
N SER A 256 -9.81 -4.81 1.39
CA SER A 256 -10.10 -6.14 1.93
C SER A 256 -9.99 -6.16 3.45
N ILE A 257 -10.92 -6.85 4.11
CA ILE A 257 -10.87 -7.15 5.54
C ILE A 257 -11.07 -8.66 5.74
N PHE A 258 -10.03 -9.33 6.25
CA PHE A 258 -10.02 -10.77 6.51
C PHE A 258 -10.39 -11.62 5.28
N GLY A 259 -9.87 -11.24 4.10
CA GLY A 259 -10.12 -11.94 2.85
C GLY A 259 -11.52 -11.70 2.26
N ASN A 260 -12.29 -10.77 2.81
CA ASN A 260 -13.56 -10.35 2.23
C ASN A 260 -13.38 -9.02 1.51
N ASP A 261 -13.57 -9.02 0.21
CA ASP A 261 -13.62 -7.80 -0.59
C ASP A 261 -14.80 -6.94 -0.13
N ILE A 262 -14.55 -5.65 0.07
CA ILE A 262 -15.54 -4.68 0.56
C ILE A 262 -15.82 -3.56 -0.45
N THR A 263 -15.32 -3.71 -1.70
CA THR A 263 -15.58 -2.81 -2.84
C THR A 263 -16.88 -3.17 -3.56
#